data_eac05948150b7402d0251110519c0a87
#
_entry.id   eac05948150b7402d0251110519c0a87
#
_cell.length_a   1.000
_cell.length_b   1.000
_cell.length_c   1.000
_cell.angle_alpha   90.00
_cell.angle_beta   90.00
_cell.angle_gamma   90.00
#
_symmetry.space_group_name_H-M   'P 1'
#
loop_
_entity.id
_entity.type
_entity.pdbx_description
1 polymer ?
#
loop_
_entity_poly.entity_id
_entity_poly.type
_entity_poly.pdbx_seq_one_letter_code
_entity_poly.pdbx_strand_id
1 'polypeptide(L)'
;MNDRVRMLRQRSLDAVPAISLERAQIVTGVYKKYYGKVSIPVLRALVFKELMENKTICINEGELIVGERGPKPKATPTYPELCCHTVEDLDVIDKRQKIFFRVSEEAKDIQRDEIIPYWRGRSMRDLMFAQMTQEWHDCYESGIFTEFMEQRAPGHTVCDDKIYKKGFMGFKEDIEKQLAALDFVNDMNAYNKQEELRAMSICADAIISFGLRHAEKALELALKESNP
;
A
#
# COMPACT_ATOMS: atom_id res chain seq x y z
N MET A 1 -9.91 8.47 -32.03
CA MET A 1 -9.93 7.68 -30.80
C MET A 1 -10.54 6.34 -31.13
N ASN A 2 -9.86 5.23 -30.90
CA ASN A 2 -10.40 3.90 -31.20
C ASN A 2 -11.46 3.45 -30.16
N ASP A 3 -12.20 2.39 -30.47
CA ASP A 3 -13.33 1.96 -29.63
C ASP A 3 -12.89 1.48 -28.25
N ARG A 4 -11.73 0.81 -28.13
CA ARG A 4 -11.16 0.42 -26.84
C ARG A 4 -10.92 1.64 -25.94
N VAL A 5 -10.33 2.70 -26.48
CA VAL A 5 -10.04 3.93 -25.69
C VAL A 5 -11.36 4.64 -25.31
N ARG A 6 -12.38 4.62 -26.18
CA ARG A 6 -13.70 5.16 -25.82
C ARG A 6 -14.33 4.38 -24.67
N MET A 7 -14.29 3.05 -24.75
CA MET A 7 -14.81 2.16 -23.70
C MET A 7 -14.11 2.38 -22.37
N LEU A 8 -12.77 2.38 -22.34
CA LEU A 8 -11.99 2.60 -21.13
C LEU A 8 -12.27 3.98 -20.52
N ARG A 9 -12.36 5.01 -21.36
CA ARG A 9 -12.73 6.36 -20.91
C ARG A 9 -14.13 6.38 -20.29
N GLN A 10 -15.12 5.78 -20.94
CA GLN A 10 -16.49 5.75 -20.43
C GLN A 10 -16.55 5.03 -19.09
N ARG A 11 -15.94 3.85 -18.97
CA ARG A 11 -15.84 3.13 -17.70
C ARG A 11 -15.19 3.96 -16.61
N SER A 12 -14.13 4.68 -16.96
CA SER A 12 -13.49 5.58 -15.99
C SER A 12 -14.39 6.73 -15.54
N LEU A 13 -15.25 7.25 -16.43
CA LEU A 13 -16.22 8.29 -16.08
C LEU A 13 -17.35 7.73 -15.20
N ASP A 14 -17.83 6.53 -15.52
CA ASP A 14 -18.95 5.88 -14.84
C ASP A 14 -18.55 5.31 -13.46
N ALA A 15 -17.26 4.97 -13.27
CA ALA A 15 -16.79 4.43 -12.02
C ALA A 15 -16.87 5.47 -10.89
N VAL A 16 -17.56 5.11 -9.81
CA VAL A 16 -17.72 5.95 -8.63
C VAL A 16 -16.54 5.78 -7.69
N PRO A 17 -15.82 6.85 -7.33
CA PRO A 17 -14.76 6.77 -6.34
C PRO A 17 -15.27 6.25 -4.99
N ALA A 18 -14.55 5.33 -4.36
CA ALA A 18 -14.91 4.75 -3.09
C ALA A 18 -13.68 4.50 -2.21
N ILE A 19 -13.87 4.48 -0.90
CA ILE A 19 -12.85 4.04 0.05
C ILE A 19 -12.87 2.51 0.12
N SER A 20 -11.68 1.91 0.20
CA SER A 20 -11.48 0.49 0.47
C SER A 20 -10.61 0.33 1.71
N LEU A 21 -11.08 -0.44 2.69
CA LEU A 21 -10.33 -0.76 3.90
C LEU A 21 -9.55 -2.07 3.81
N GLU A 22 -9.61 -2.76 2.68
CA GLU A 22 -8.88 -4.02 2.49
C GLU A 22 -7.39 -3.90 2.86
N ARG A 23 -6.72 -2.87 2.34
CA ARG A 23 -5.32 -2.61 2.68
C ARG A 23 -5.15 -2.35 4.18
N ALA A 24 -6.00 -1.51 4.76
CA ALA A 24 -5.92 -1.17 6.17
C ALA A 24 -6.06 -2.39 7.08
N GLN A 25 -6.98 -3.30 6.77
CA GLN A 25 -7.17 -4.55 7.51
C GLN A 25 -5.93 -5.45 7.43
N ILE A 26 -5.39 -5.66 6.23
CA ILE A 26 -4.18 -6.47 6.02
C ILE A 26 -3.00 -5.89 6.82
N VAL A 27 -2.74 -4.59 6.68
CA VAL A 27 -1.65 -3.90 7.40
C VAL A 27 -1.84 -4.02 8.91
N THR A 28 -3.04 -3.76 9.41
CA THR A 28 -3.35 -3.86 10.83
C THR A 28 -3.11 -5.26 11.37
N GLY A 29 -3.50 -6.29 10.62
CA GLY A 29 -3.26 -7.70 10.97
C GLY A 29 -1.76 -8.01 11.11
N VAL A 30 -0.95 -7.56 10.16
CA VAL A 30 0.51 -7.76 10.20
C VAL A 30 1.15 -7.04 11.38
N TYR A 31 0.78 -5.80 11.65
CA TYR A 31 1.30 -5.04 12.77
C TYR A 31 0.91 -5.69 14.12
N LYS A 32 -0.34 -6.13 14.30
CA LYS A 32 -0.77 -6.88 15.48
C LYS A 32 0.07 -8.14 15.72
N LYS A 33 0.48 -8.81 14.65
CA LYS A 33 1.21 -10.08 14.71
C LYS A 33 2.70 -9.91 14.96
N TYR A 34 3.36 -8.92 14.35
CA TYR A 34 4.81 -8.84 14.25
C TYR A 34 5.45 -7.60 14.86
N TYR A 35 4.70 -6.54 15.17
CA TYR A 35 5.26 -5.31 15.76
C TYR A 35 5.96 -5.61 17.08
N GLY A 36 7.20 -5.13 17.21
CA GLY A 36 8.06 -5.39 18.37
C GLY A 36 8.67 -6.79 18.44
N LYS A 37 8.41 -7.68 17.45
CA LYS A 37 8.96 -9.04 17.40
C LYS A 37 10.02 -9.25 16.32
N VAL A 38 10.06 -8.36 15.36
CA VAL A 38 11.03 -8.36 14.25
C VAL A 38 11.58 -6.94 14.07
N SER A 39 12.69 -6.81 13.35
CA SER A 39 13.23 -5.50 13.00
C SER A 39 12.26 -4.68 12.13
N ILE A 40 12.39 -3.37 12.16
CA ILE A 40 11.49 -2.48 11.38
C ILE A 40 11.58 -2.72 9.87
N PRO A 41 12.78 -2.91 9.26
CA PRO A 41 12.87 -3.28 7.84
C PRO A 41 12.09 -4.56 7.52
N VAL A 42 12.27 -5.60 8.33
CA VAL A 42 11.57 -6.89 8.15
C VAL A 42 10.07 -6.74 8.38
N LEU A 43 9.62 -5.96 9.37
CA LEU A 43 8.20 -5.68 9.57
C LEU A 43 7.56 -5.05 8.32
N ARG A 44 8.20 -4.03 7.76
CA ARG A 44 7.72 -3.35 6.54
C ARG A 44 7.68 -4.30 5.35
N ALA A 45 8.70 -5.15 5.21
CA ALA A 45 8.73 -6.17 4.16
C ALA A 45 7.62 -7.21 4.32
N LEU A 46 7.31 -7.63 5.55
CA LEU A 46 6.18 -8.54 5.84
C LEU A 46 4.83 -7.88 5.55
N VAL A 47 4.66 -6.59 5.84
CA VAL A 47 3.46 -5.83 5.43
C VAL A 47 3.32 -5.84 3.92
N PHE A 48 4.40 -5.54 3.20
CA PHE A 48 4.40 -5.55 1.75
C PHE A 48 4.08 -6.93 1.19
N LYS A 49 4.70 -7.98 1.73
CA LYS A 49 4.44 -9.38 1.34
C LYS A 49 2.97 -9.73 1.51
N GLU A 50 2.40 -9.49 2.69
CA GLU A 50 1.01 -9.83 2.98
C GLU A 50 0.04 -9.07 2.06
N LEU A 51 0.35 -7.82 1.73
CA LEU A 51 -0.40 -7.05 0.74
C LEU A 51 -0.33 -7.69 -0.65
N MET A 52 0.86 -8.08 -1.11
CA MET A 52 1.06 -8.67 -2.44
C MET A 52 0.42 -10.05 -2.56
N GLU A 53 0.36 -10.80 -1.47
CA GLU A 53 -0.22 -12.13 -1.43
C GLU A 53 -1.74 -12.14 -1.25
N ASN A 54 -2.33 -11.11 -0.62
CA ASN A 54 -3.74 -11.18 -0.20
C ASN A 54 -4.64 -10.12 -0.81
N LYS A 55 -4.12 -8.95 -1.25
CA LYS A 55 -5.00 -7.93 -1.86
C LYS A 55 -5.73 -8.49 -3.08
N THR A 56 -6.96 -8.06 -3.25
CA THR A 56 -7.77 -8.42 -4.42
C THR A 56 -7.10 -7.97 -5.73
N ILE A 57 -7.01 -8.89 -6.69
CA ILE A 57 -6.55 -8.59 -8.05
C ILE A 57 -7.74 -8.10 -8.88
N CYS A 58 -7.62 -6.89 -9.41
CA CYS A 58 -8.62 -6.29 -10.30
C CYS A 58 -8.00 -6.11 -11.69
N ILE A 59 -8.56 -6.78 -12.68
CA ILE A 59 -8.23 -6.64 -14.10
C ILE A 59 -9.51 -6.25 -14.82
N ASN A 60 -9.52 -5.08 -15.46
CA ASN A 60 -10.68 -4.60 -16.18
C ASN A 60 -10.56 -4.97 -17.66
N GLU A 61 -11.69 -5.23 -18.28
CA GLU A 61 -11.75 -5.52 -19.70
C GLU A 61 -11.16 -4.40 -20.56
N GLY A 62 -10.34 -4.76 -21.53
CA GLY A 62 -9.69 -3.83 -22.47
C GLY A 62 -8.42 -3.15 -21.92
N GLU A 63 -8.01 -3.39 -20.68
CA GLU A 63 -6.73 -2.90 -20.15
C GLU A 63 -5.57 -3.69 -20.76
N LEU A 64 -4.52 -2.98 -21.14
CA LEU A 64 -3.22 -3.56 -21.55
C LEU A 64 -2.18 -3.48 -20.45
N ILE A 65 -2.36 -2.54 -19.53
CA ILE A 65 -1.54 -2.38 -18.32
C ILE A 65 -2.51 -2.43 -17.15
N VAL A 66 -2.35 -3.41 -16.31
CA VAL A 66 -3.21 -3.62 -15.13
C VAL A 66 -2.53 -3.10 -13.87
N GLY A 67 -3.28 -2.56 -12.93
CA GLY A 67 -2.66 -1.97 -11.73
C GLY A 67 -3.62 -1.20 -10.83
N GLU A 68 -4.88 -1.64 -10.71
CA GLU A 68 -5.79 -1.04 -9.75
C GLU A 68 -5.24 -1.15 -8.31
N ARG A 69 -5.34 -0.05 -7.57
CA ARG A 69 -4.88 0.01 -6.18
C ARG A 69 -5.79 -0.71 -5.21
N GLY A 70 -7.08 -0.76 -5.51
CA GLY A 70 -8.12 -1.39 -4.71
C GLY A 70 -8.80 -2.54 -5.44
N PRO A 71 -9.82 -3.15 -4.81
CA PRO A 71 -10.52 -4.33 -5.35
C PRO A 71 -11.41 -4.05 -6.56
N LYS A 72 -11.61 -2.80 -6.91
CA LYS A 72 -12.41 -2.36 -8.06
C LYS A 72 -11.92 -0.99 -8.57
N PRO A 73 -12.34 -0.57 -9.78
CA PRO A 73 -11.98 0.74 -10.33
C PRO A 73 -12.28 1.88 -9.37
N LYS A 74 -11.32 2.79 -9.21
CA LYS A 74 -11.38 3.96 -8.31
C LYS A 74 -11.61 3.63 -6.83
N ALA A 75 -11.42 2.39 -6.39
CA ALA A 75 -11.33 2.07 -4.98
C ALA A 75 -9.99 2.57 -4.42
N THR A 76 -10.07 3.48 -3.46
CA THR A 76 -8.89 4.11 -2.86
C THR A 76 -8.58 3.49 -1.51
N PRO A 77 -7.38 2.92 -1.32
CA PRO A 77 -6.97 2.35 -0.04
C PRO A 77 -6.67 3.45 0.98
N THR A 78 -6.87 3.14 2.26
CA THR A 78 -6.44 3.97 3.39
C THR A 78 -5.11 3.46 3.97
N TYR A 79 -4.41 4.37 4.67
CA TYR A 79 -3.07 4.16 5.22
C TYR A 79 -3.07 4.52 6.71
N PRO A 80 -3.67 3.68 7.58
CA PRO A 80 -3.83 4.01 8.98
C PRO A 80 -2.50 4.13 9.73
N GLU A 81 -1.43 3.51 9.24
CA GLU A 81 -0.08 3.67 9.75
C GLU A 81 0.49 5.09 9.56
N LEU A 82 -0.01 5.82 8.57
CA LEU A 82 0.35 7.23 8.33
C LEU A 82 -0.63 8.15 9.03
N CYS A 83 -1.93 7.99 8.76
CA CYS A 83 -3.00 8.77 9.36
C CYS A 83 -4.23 7.88 9.57
N CYS A 84 -4.62 7.71 10.83
CA CYS A 84 -5.81 6.96 11.17
C CYS A 84 -7.02 7.87 11.20
N HIS A 85 -7.77 7.89 10.10
CA HIS A 85 -9.01 8.67 9.99
C HIS A 85 -10.07 8.21 10.97
N THR A 86 -10.91 9.16 11.42
CA THR A 86 -12.08 8.86 12.24
C THR A 86 -13.27 8.41 11.37
N VAL A 87 -14.33 7.92 11.98
CA VAL A 87 -15.58 7.59 11.25
C VAL A 87 -16.23 8.87 10.72
N GLU A 88 -16.11 9.96 11.48
CA GLU A 88 -16.60 11.29 11.09
C GLU A 88 -15.88 11.81 9.83
N ASP A 89 -14.55 11.61 9.71
CA ASP A 89 -13.80 11.93 8.50
C ASP A 89 -14.35 11.17 7.28
N LEU A 90 -14.64 9.88 7.46
CA LEU A 90 -15.23 9.05 6.42
C LEU A 90 -16.64 9.53 6.03
N ASP A 91 -17.43 9.95 6.99
CA ASP A 91 -18.75 10.56 6.75
C ASP A 91 -18.66 11.86 5.97
N VAL A 92 -17.70 12.72 6.31
CA VAL A 92 -17.46 13.98 5.60
C VAL A 92 -17.08 13.72 4.15
N ILE A 93 -16.15 12.80 3.89
CA ILE A 93 -15.67 12.53 2.53
C ILE A 93 -16.74 11.88 1.66
N ASP A 94 -17.60 11.05 2.25
CA ASP A 94 -18.73 10.40 1.57
C ASP A 94 -19.80 11.42 1.16
N LYS A 95 -20.08 12.39 2.01
CA LYS A 95 -21.16 13.38 1.82
C LYS A 95 -20.75 14.60 0.99
N ARG A 96 -19.48 14.74 0.60
CA ARG A 96 -19.02 15.87 -0.21
C ARG A 96 -19.78 15.96 -1.53
N GLN A 97 -20.11 17.16 -1.95
CA GLN A 97 -20.74 17.39 -3.25
C GLN A 97 -19.76 17.23 -4.42
N LYS A 98 -18.49 17.59 -4.20
CA LYS A 98 -17.39 17.46 -5.17
C LYS A 98 -16.21 16.75 -4.52
N ILE A 99 -15.46 16.00 -5.31
CA ILE A 99 -14.28 15.26 -4.85
C ILE A 99 -14.66 14.38 -3.65
N PHE A 100 -15.68 13.57 -3.83
CA PHE A 100 -16.16 12.62 -2.84
C PHE A 100 -15.59 11.22 -3.09
N PHE A 101 -15.59 10.42 -2.03
CA PHE A 101 -15.33 8.98 -2.09
C PHE A 101 -16.42 8.28 -1.29
N ARG A 102 -17.19 7.43 -1.93
CA ARG A 102 -18.26 6.69 -1.24
C ARG A 102 -17.66 5.74 -0.20
N VAL A 103 -18.31 5.70 0.94
CA VAL A 103 -17.92 4.84 2.06
C VAL A 103 -19.15 4.01 2.46
N SER A 104 -19.03 2.69 2.39
CA SER A 104 -20.13 1.81 2.83
C SER A 104 -20.22 1.81 4.37
N GLU A 105 -21.41 1.47 4.90
CA GLU A 105 -21.58 1.30 6.35
C GLU A 105 -20.67 0.19 6.89
N GLU A 106 -20.49 -0.91 6.14
CA GLU A 106 -19.54 -1.97 6.48
C GLU A 106 -18.10 -1.43 6.62
N ALA A 107 -17.67 -0.55 5.72
CA ALA A 107 -16.36 0.09 5.83
C ALA A 107 -16.24 0.97 7.07
N LYS A 108 -17.31 1.68 7.45
CA LYS A 108 -17.32 2.48 8.69
C LYS A 108 -17.26 1.61 9.94
N ASP A 109 -17.95 0.45 9.93
CA ASP A 109 -17.89 -0.51 11.03
C ASP A 109 -16.49 -1.11 11.17
N ILE A 110 -15.87 -1.54 10.08
CA ILE A 110 -14.46 -2.00 10.07
C ILE A 110 -13.53 -0.90 10.60
N GLN A 111 -13.71 0.34 10.16
CA GLN A 111 -12.88 1.46 10.65
C GLN A 111 -13.03 1.65 12.15
N ARG A 112 -14.27 1.64 12.66
CA ARG A 112 -14.58 1.82 14.09
C ARG A 112 -14.09 0.68 14.97
N ASP A 113 -14.32 -0.55 14.53
CA ASP A 113 -14.18 -1.72 15.39
C ASP A 113 -12.83 -2.42 15.26
N GLU A 114 -12.16 -2.28 14.12
CA GLU A 114 -10.89 -2.96 13.86
C GLU A 114 -9.69 -2.02 13.74
N ILE A 115 -9.82 -0.91 12.97
CA ILE A 115 -8.71 -0.05 12.59
C ILE A 115 -8.38 0.97 13.68
N ILE A 116 -9.36 1.78 14.08
CA ILE A 116 -9.19 2.82 15.09
C ILE A 116 -8.67 2.26 16.42
N PRO A 117 -9.19 1.14 16.98
CA PRO A 117 -8.72 0.63 18.26
C PRO A 117 -7.23 0.26 18.28
N TYR A 118 -6.67 -0.11 17.13
CA TYR A 118 -5.25 -0.41 17.03
C TYR A 118 -4.40 0.83 16.76
N TRP A 119 -4.81 1.69 15.82
CA TRP A 119 -3.97 2.77 15.30
C TRP A 119 -4.07 4.08 16.05
N ARG A 120 -5.09 4.31 16.85
CA ARG A 120 -5.21 5.52 17.68
C ARG A 120 -3.98 5.70 18.57
N GLY A 121 -3.30 6.83 18.44
CA GLY A 121 -2.06 7.14 19.15
C GLY A 121 -0.82 6.40 18.62
N ARG A 122 -0.92 5.67 17.51
CA ARG A 122 0.19 4.91 16.91
C ARG A 122 0.48 5.29 15.47
N SER A 123 -0.40 6.02 14.82
CA SER A 123 -0.14 6.52 13.47
C SER A 123 1.03 7.50 13.48
N MET A 124 1.72 7.63 12.35
CA MET A 124 2.79 8.62 12.20
C MET A 124 2.30 10.02 12.56
N ARG A 125 1.09 10.36 12.10
CA ARG A 125 0.45 11.64 12.43
C ARG A 125 0.31 11.82 13.94
N ASP A 126 -0.28 10.86 14.64
CA ASP A 126 -0.49 10.94 16.09
C ASP A 126 0.83 11.09 16.84
N LEU A 127 1.86 10.34 16.45
CA LEU A 127 3.19 10.39 17.08
C LEU A 127 3.88 11.74 16.85
N MET A 128 3.74 12.32 15.67
CA MET A 128 4.29 13.64 15.37
C MET A 128 3.52 14.74 16.10
N PHE A 129 2.20 14.70 16.08
CA PHE A 129 1.38 15.68 16.79
C PHE A 129 1.66 15.70 18.30
N ALA A 130 1.84 14.51 18.90
CA ALA A 130 2.18 14.40 20.32
C ALA A 130 3.51 15.07 20.71
N GLN A 131 4.38 15.37 19.76
CA GLN A 131 5.67 16.04 19.98
C GLN A 131 5.63 17.55 19.66
N MET A 132 4.55 18.04 19.11
CA MET A 132 4.42 19.46 18.75
C MET A 132 4.08 20.31 19.98
N THR A 133 4.48 21.59 19.91
CA THR A 133 4.16 22.58 20.96
C THR A 133 2.69 22.99 20.92
N GLN A 134 2.17 23.53 22.02
CA GLN A 134 0.82 24.06 22.03
C GLN A 134 0.61 25.17 20.99
N GLU A 135 1.59 26.05 20.82
CA GLU A 135 1.56 27.10 19.81
C GLU A 135 1.40 26.54 18.39
N TRP A 136 2.09 25.43 18.09
CA TRP A 136 1.94 24.74 16.81
C TRP A 136 0.51 24.20 16.62
N HIS A 137 -0.07 23.59 17.66
CA HIS A 137 -1.45 23.09 17.62
C HIS A 137 -2.44 24.24 17.41
N ASP A 138 -2.28 25.37 18.10
CA ASP A 138 -3.15 26.53 17.97
C ASP A 138 -3.10 27.10 16.53
N CYS A 139 -1.91 27.16 15.94
CA CYS A 139 -1.73 27.58 14.55
C CYS A 139 -2.35 26.59 13.55
N TYR A 140 -2.20 25.29 13.78
CA TYR A 140 -2.80 24.24 12.96
C TYR A 140 -4.33 24.29 13.02
N GLU A 141 -4.92 24.37 14.22
CA GLU A 141 -6.37 24.46 14.42
C GLU A 141 -6.96 25.75 13.84
N SER A 142 -6.20 26.83 13.85
CA SER A 142 -6.58 28.10 13.22
C SER A 142 -6.50 28.07 11.69
N GLY A 143 -5.98 27.00 11.09
CA GLY A 143 -5.86 26.84 9.65
C GLY A 143 -4.75 27.67 9.00
N ILE A 144 -3.75 28.14 9.79
CA ILE A 144 -2.61 28.90 9.25
C ILE A 144 -1.77 28.01 8.34
N PHE A 145 -1.68 26.71 8.65
CA PHE A 145 -1.05 25.68 7.81
C PHE A 145 -1.74 24.34 7.99
N THR A 146 -1.39 23.37 7.13
CA THR A 146 -1.83 21.98 7.22
C THR A 146 -0.63 21.06 7.31
N GLU A 147 -0.82 19.86 7.88
CA GLU A 147 0.22 18.83 7.84
C GLU A 147 0.43 18.28 6.42
N PHE A 148 1.67 17.87 6.16
CA PHE A 148 2.09 17.30 4.88
C PHE A 148 2.54 15.86 4.96
N MET A 149 2.32 15.19 6.07
CA MET A 149 2.78 13.83 6.33
C MET A 149 2.21 12.79 5.36
N GLU A 150 1.04 13.05 4.83
CA GLU A 150 0.37 12.21 3.84
C GLU A 150 0.77 12.56 2.41
N GLN A 151 1.50 13.65 2.24
CA GLN A 151 1.88 14.06 0.92
C GLN A 151 2.96 13.14 0.39
N ARG A 152 2.60 12.57 -0.73
CA ARG A 152 3.33 11.64 -1.55
C ARG A 152 4.84 11.79 -1.53
N ALA A 153 5.52 10.68 -1.40
CA ALA A 153 6.88 10.58 -1.84
C ALA A 153 6.99 10.93 -3.33
N PRO A 154 8.14 11.45 -3.79
CA PRO A 154 8.40 11.65 -5.20
C PRO A 154 8.11 10.35 -5.97
N GLY A 155 7.41 10.45 -7.08
CA GLY A 155 7.20 9.32 -7.99
C GLY A 155 8.52 8.96 -8.66
N HIS A 156 9.12 7.85 -8.25
CA HIS A 156 10.32 7.31 -8.87
C HIS A 156 10.03 5.94 -9.47
N THR A 157 10.71 5.62 -10.57
CA THR A 157 10.71 4.27 -11.12
C THR A 157 11.45 3.35 -10.15
N VAL A 158 10.77 2.30 -9.69
CA VAL A 158 11.35 1.32 -8.76
C VAL A 158 12.52 0.60 -9.44
N CYS A 159 13.69 0.61 -8.79
CA CYS A 159 14.91 -0.07 -9.25
C CYS A 159 15.47 0.40 -10.60
N ASP A 160 14.94 1.49 -11.18
CA ASP A 160 15.38 2.07 -12.43
C ASP A 160 15.48 1.03 -13.57
N ASP A 161 16.47 1.14 -14.45
CA ASP A 161 16.71 0.20 -15.56
C ASP A 161 17.14 -1.21 -15.09
N LYS A 162 17.58 -1.33 -13.85
CA LYS A 162 18.02 -2.61 -13.26
C LYS A 162 16.93 -3.67 -13.27
N ILE A 163 15.66 -3.26 -13.11
CA ILE A 163 14.54 -4.19 -13.14
C ILE A 163 14.43 -4.94 -14.49
N TYR A 164 14.74 -4.25 -15.58
CA TYR A 164 14.72 -4.84 -16.92
C TYR A 164 15.98 -5.67 -17.23
N LYS A 165 17.11 -5.32 -16.63
CA LYS A 165 18.39 -6.01 -16.85
C LYS A 165 18.54 -7.28 -16.03
N LYS A 166 18.06 -7.28 -14.79
CA LYS A 166 18.23 -8.39 -13.82
C LYS A 166 16.95 -9.09 -13.45
N GLY A 167 15.84 -8.36 -13.38
CA GLY A 167 14.61 -8.85 -12.77
C GLY A 167 14.76 -9.13 -11.26
N PHE A 168 13.70 -9.53 -10.61
CA PHE A 168 13.71 -9.77 -9.16
C PHE A 168 14.48 -11.02 -8.76
N MET A 169 14.60 -12.00 -9.64
CA MET A 169 15.47 -13.18 -9.39
C MET A 169 16.94 -12.78 -9.32
N GLY A 170 17.42 -11.93 -10.25
CA GLY A 170 18.79 -11.45 -10.22
C GLY A 170 19.09 -10.56 -8.99
N PHE A 171 18.10 -9.81 -8.49
CA PHE A 171 18.26 -9.11 -7.21
C PHE A 171 18.40 -10.07 -6.03
N LYS A 172 17.64 -11.18 -6.00
CA LYS A 172 17.78 -12.21 -4.95
C LYS A 172 19.17 -12.85 -4.95
N GLU A 173 19.71 -13.17 -6.13
CA GLU A 173 21.09 -13.69 -6.25
C GLU A 173 22.11 -12.71 -5.70
N ASP A 174 21.96 -11.41 -5.99
CA ASP A 174 22.85 -10.38 -5.43
C ASP A 174 22.70 -10.27 -3.91
N ILE A 175 21.48 -10.34 -3.38
CA ILE A 175 21.21 -10.32 -1.94
C ILE A 175 21.87 -11.52 -1.25
N GLU A 176 21.75 -12.71 -1.80
CA GLU A 176 22.38 -13.93 -1.25
C GLU A 176 23.91 -13.80 -1.20
N LYS A 177 24.53 -13.26 -2.25
CA LYS A 177 25.98 -12.97 -2.27
C LYS A 177 26.37 -11.96 -1.19
N GLN A 178 25.58 -10.90 -1.02
CA GLN A 178 25.86 -9.89 0.02
C GLN A 178 25.66 -10.44 1.43
N LEU A 179 24.63 -11.28 1.66
CA LEU A 179 24.42 -11.96 2.94
C LEU A 179 25.61 -12.86 3.30
N ALA A 180 26.11 -13.63 2.32
CA ALA A 180 27.27 -14.52 2.52
C ALA A 180 28.58 -13.76 2.76
N ALA A 181 28.68 -12.50 2.33
CA ALA A 181 29.85 -11.64 2.48
C ALA A 181 29.84 -10.79 3.76
N LEU A 182 28.81 -10.89 4.62
CA LEU A 182 28.73 -10.11 5.86
C LEU A 182 29.84 -10.51 6.85
N ASP A 183 30.55 -9.52 7.37
CA ASP A 183 31.57 -9.68 8.39
C ASP A 183 31.06 -9.23 9.75
N PHE A 184 30.54 -10.16 10.54
CA PHE A 184 30.02 -9.88 11.88
C PHE A 184 31.08 -9.59 12.94
N VAL A 185 32.35 -9.78 12.60
CA VAL A 185 33.45 -9.55 13.53
C VAL A 185 34.00 -8.12 13.41
N ASN A 186 34.15 -7.63 12.16
CA ASN A 186 34.79 -6.35 11.90
C ASN A 186 33.81 -5.24 11.47
N ASP A 187 32.57 -5.59 11.13
CA ASP A 187 31.55 -4.62 10.72
C ASP A 187 30.46 -4.47 11.80
N MET A 188 30.53 -3.37 12.54
CA MET A 188 29.53 -3.03 13.58
C MET A 188 28.11 -2.93 13.05
N ASN A 189 27.93 -2.72 11.76
CA ASN A 189 26.63 -2.61 11.09
C ASN A 189 26.19 -3.93 10.41
N ALA A 190 26.94 -5.02 10.54
CA ALA A 190 26.65 -6.28 9.87
C ALA A 190 25.22 -6.79 10.15
N TYR A 191 24.77 -6.70 11.41
CA TYR A 191 23.42 -7.09 11.79
C TYR A 191 22.34 -6.22 11.10
N ASN A 192 22.51 -4.91 11.08
CA ASN A 192 21.56 -4.02 10.41
C ASN A 192 21.53 -4.29 8.91
N LYS A 193 22.67 -4.51 8.28
CA LYS A 193 22.78 -4.90 6.87
C LYS A 193 22.08 -6.23 6.60
N GLN A 194 22.23 -7.21 7.49
CA GLN A 194 21.54 -8.49 7.39
C GLN A 194 20.03 -8.32 7.40
N GLU A 195 19.47 -7.53 8.32
CA GLU A 195 18.04 -7.30 8.43
C GLU A 195 17.47 -6.55 7.21
N GLU A 196 18.20 -5.57 6.67
CA GLU A 196 17.84 -4.89 5.43
C GLU A 196 17.86 -5.86 4.24
N LEU A 197 18.90 -6.67 4.09
CA LEU A 197 18.99 -7.65 3.00
C LEU A 197 17.88 -8.72 3.09
N ARG A 198 17.55 -9.18 4.31
CA ARG A 198 16.40 -10.06 4.53
C ARG A 198 15.08 -9.40 4.10
N ALA A 199 14.88 -8.15 4.48
CA ALA A 199 13.71 -7.38 4.09
C ALA A 199 13.62 -7.22 2.56
N MET A 200 14.73 -6.92 1.90
CA MET A 200 14.80 -6.83 0.43
C MET A 200 14.46 -8.16 -0.26
N SER A 201 14.95 -9.29 0.27
CA SER A 201 14.63 -10.64 -0.25
C SER A 201 13.13 -10.94 -0.12
N ILE A 202 12.52 -10.64 1.03
CA ILE A 202 11.07 -10.78 1.25
C ILE A 202 10.27 -9.94 0.24
N CYS A 203 10.70 -8.71 -0.02
CA CYS A 203 10.05 -7.83 -0.99
C CYS A 203 10.17 -8.37 -2.42
N ALA A 204 11.32 -8.93 -2.80
CA ALA A 204 11.52 -9.53 -4.11
C ALA A 204 10.57 -10.73 -4.33
N ASP A 205 10.47 -11.63 -3.35
CA ASP A 205 9.51 -12.74 -3.39
C ASP A 205 8.07 -12.27 -3.48
N ALA A 206 7.71 -11.23 -2.75
CA ALA A 206 6.37 -10.66 -2.75
C ALA A 206 5.97 -10.13 -4.14
N ILE A 207 6.88 -9.43 -4.83
CA ILE A 207 6.62 -8.92 -6.19
C ILE A 207 6.49 -10.05 -7.19
N ILE A 208 7.34 -11.09 -7.10
CA ILE A 208 7.24 -12.28 -7.96
C ILE A 208 5.88 -12.94 -7.76
N SER A 209 5.47 -13.18 -6.51
CA SER A 209 4.16 -13.74 -6.17
C SER A 209 3.02 -12.89 -6.73
N PHE A 210 3.11 -11.58 -6.61
CA PHE A 210 2.09 -10.66 -7.12
C PHE A 210 1.94 -10.73 -8.64
N GLY A 211 3.07 -10.82 -9.36
CA GLY A 211 3.08 -11.04 -10.81
C GLY A 211 2.42 -12.36 -11.21
N LEU A 212 2.74 -13.46 -10.50
CA LEU A 212 2.14 -14.78 -10.74
C LEU A 212 0.62 -14.78 -10.50
N ARG A 213 0.15 -14.14 -9.42
CA ARG A 213 -1.29 -13.99 -9.13
C ARG A 213 -2.03 -13.21 -10.22
N HIS A 214 -1.40 -12.18 -10.80
CA HIS A 214 -1.98 -11.47 -11.94
C HIS A 214 -2.04 -12.35 -13.18
N ALA A 215 -1.01 -13.15 -13.45
CA ALA A 215 -0.99 -14.09 -14.57
C ALA A 215 -2.07 -15.15 -14.42
N GLU A 216 -2.24 -15.73 -13.23
CA GLU A 216 -3.32 -16.67 -12.92
C GLU A 216 -4.70 -16.04 -13.10
N LYS A 217 -4.89 -14.82 -12.62
CA LYS A 217 -6.15 -14.09 -12.80
C LYS A 217 -6.44 -13.79 -14.26
N ALA A 218 -5.44 -13.40 -15.03
CA ALA A 218 -5.57 -13.16 -16.46
C ALA A 218 -5.93 -14.46 -17.21
N LEU A 219 -5.32 -15.59 -16.85
CA LEU A 219 -5.64 -16.90 -17.40
C LEU A 219 -7.09 -17.31 -17.07
N GLU A 220 -7.52 -17.12 -15.82
CA GLU A 220 -8.91 -17.37 -15.42
C GLU A 220 -9.90 -16.59 -16.28
N LEU A 221 -9.61 -15.30 -16.55
CA LEU A 221 -10.45 -14.46 -17.37
C LEU A 221 -10.42 -14.90 -18.85
N ALA A 222 -9.24 -15.25 -19.38
CA ALA A 222 -9.10 -15.72 -20.75
C ALA A 222 -9.90 -17.01 -21.01
N LEU A 223 -9.96 -17.93 -20.03
CA LEU A 223 -10.73 -19.18 -20.13
C LEU A 223 -12.25 -18.93 -20.15
N LYS A 224 -12.69 -17.78 -19.67
CA LYS A 224 -14.12 -17.36 -19.70
C LYS A 224 -14.47 -16.55 -20.95
N GLU A 225 -13.45 -16.09 -21.69
CA GLU A 225 -13.66 -15.29 -22.91
C GLU A 225 -14.10 -16.19 -24.04
N SER A 226 -15.15 -15.77 -24.74
CA SER A 226 -15.72 -16.50 -25.89
C SER A 226 -15.21 -16.02 -27.24
N ASN A 227 -14.49 -14.91 -27.24
CA ASN A 227 -13.92 -14.34 -28.45
C ASN A 227 -12.45 -14.79 -28.58
N PRO A 228 -12.07 -15.48 -29.69
CA PRO A 228 -10.71 -16.00 -29.89
C PRO A 228 -9.66 -14.91 -30.08
#